data_9533d169becffe11699ba0ef048fb8ae
#
_entry.id   9533d169becffe11699ba0ef048fb8ae
#
_cell.length_a   1.000
_cell.length_b   1.000
_cell.length_c   1.000
_cell.angle_alpha   90.00
_cell.angle_beta   90.00
_cell.angle_gamma   90.00
#
_symmetry.space_group_name_H-M   'P 1'
#
loop_
_entity.id
_entity.type
_entity.pdbx_description
1 polymer ?
#
loop_
_entity_poly.entity_id
_entity_poly.type
_entity_poly.pdbx_seq_one_letter_code
_entity_poly.pdbx_strand_id
1 'polypeptide(L)'
;VFALQTRGIQVLIKDAQGKQVGLYKESHALVIGASHYTEGWPKLPGVKEDVQSVNKILEEHGFEVVTVNNPDSEQLNRVYKDFINTYGRKPENRLLLYFAGHGYTKKMSYGSEMGYIVPVDAPNPENDIDGFVNKAMDMQQIEVFAKRIESKHALFLFDSCFSGSLFALSRAIPKSISYKTSWPVRQFITAGSAEETVPDRSTFREQFVAALEGEGDVNEDGYITGTELGVFLQDTVINYTKESQHPQYGKIRDRNLDKGDFVFALGRDVYEQPAEPGDVETFNFSDIESERENARKLAEIKAKWTKWQKKFDAAYDKALKYDKDTYLSSSKKAQAWKRIVDTFRQDNPYSTEDQLIRSKAV
;
A
#
# COMPACT_ATOMS: atom_id res chain seq x y z
N VAL A 1 39.01 15.25 -4.48
CA VAL A 1 37.63 14.95 -4.07
C VAL A 1 37.40 13.47 -4.40
N PHE A 2 37.59 12.60 -3.41
CA PHE A 2 37.30 11.18 -3.57
C PHE A 2 35.79 11.00 -3.42
N ALA A 3 35.09 10.63 -4.49
CA ALA A 3 33.73 10.12 -4.40
C ALA A 3 33.80 8.81 -3.62
N LEU A 4 33.24 8.79 -2.43
CA LEU A 4 32.89 7.54 -1.74
C LEU A 4 31.89 6.81 -2.62
N GLN A 5 32.35 5.77 -3.31
CA GLN A 5 31.47 4.77 -3.92
C GLN A 5 30.78 4.04 -2.75
N THR A 6 29.59 4.49 -2.39
CA THR A 6 28.68 3.70 -1.58
C THR A 6 28.30 2.49 -2.40
N ARG A 7 28.81 1.32 -2.04
CA ARG A 7 28.39 0.04 -2.63
C ARG A 7 26.99 -0.25 -2.12
N GLY A 8 25.99 -0.10 -3.00
CA GLY A 8 24.62 -0.49 -2.68
C GLY A 8 24.56 -1.96 -2.26
N ILE A 9 23.79 -2.25 -1.21
CA ILE A 9 23.56 -3.61 -0.76
C ILE A 9 22.62 -4.29 -1.77
N GLN A 10 23.04 -5.44 -2.32
CA GLN A 10 22.21 -6.25 -3.21
C GLN A 10 21.24 -7.07 -2.37
N VAL A 11 19.98 -7.13 -2.80
CA VAL A 11 18.94 -7.95 -2.17
C VAL A 11 18.56 -9.09 -3.11
N LEU A 12 18.92 -10.30 -2.72
CA LEU A 12 18.54 -11.52 -3.42
C LEU A 12 17.19 -12.03 -2.91
N ILE A 13 16.31 -12.40 -3.82
CA ILE A 13 15.02 -13.00 -3.49
C ILE A 13 15.07 -14.44 -3.99
N LYS A 14 14.82 -15.39 -3.06
CA LYS A 14 14.82 -16.84 -3.34
C LYS A 14 13.40 -17.38 -3.16
N ASP A 15 13.03 -18.40 -3.95
CA ASP A 15 11.79 -19.14 -3.73
C ASP A 15 11.93 -20.15 -2.57
N ALA A 16 10.85 -20.86 -2.26
CA ALA A 16 10.83 -21.87 -1.20
C ALA A 16 11.83 -23.03 -1.40
N GLN A 17 12.36 -23.20 -2.62
CA GLN A 17 13.37 -24.18 -2.98
C GLN A 17 14.80 -23.61 -2.91
N GLY A 18 14.94 -22.33 -2.52
CA GLY A 18 16.23 -21.64 -2.44
C GLY A 18 16.77 -21.13 -3.79
N LYS A 19 16.00 -21.24 -4.88
CA LYS A 19 16.39 -20.74 -6.19
C LYS A 19 16.23 -19.23 -6.24
N GLN A 20 17.22 -18.51 -6.77
CA GLN A 20 17.12 -17.06 -6.96
C GLN A 20 16.05 -16.75 -8.02
N VAL A 21 15.05 -15.96 -7.63
CA VAL A 21 13.91 -15.55 -8.46
C VAL A 21 13.81 -14.04 -8.65
N GLY A 22 14.61 -13.28 -7.92
CA GLY A 22 14.67 -11.83 -8.04
C GLY A 22 15.97 -11.27 -7.49
N LEU A 23 16.31 -10.08 -7.98
CA LEU A 23 17.49 -9.33 -7.55
C LEU A 23 17.15 -7.84 -7.58
N TYR A 24 17.42 -7.15 -6.47
CA TYR A 24 17.56 -5.70 -6.45
C TYR A 24 19.04 -5.37 -6.30
N LYS A 25 19.61 -4.67 -7.27
CA LYS A 25 21.01 -4.25 -7.23
C LYS A 25 21.22 -3.11 -6.24
N GLU A 26 20.28 -2.19 -6.18
CA GLU A 26 20.31 -1.07 -5.25
C GLU A 26 18.90 -0.82 -4.72
N SER A 27 18.82 -0.37 -3.49
CA SER A 27 17.58 -0.02 -2.81
C SER A 27 17.71 1.42 -2.30
N HIS A 28 16.86 2.31 -2.78
CA HIS A 28 16.90 3.71 -2.41
C HIS A 28 15.57 4.17 -1.84
N ALA A 29 15.61 4.94 -0.76
CA ALA A 29 14.43 5.53 -0.16
C ALA A 29 14.54 7.05 -0.09
N LEU A 30 13.44 7.73 -0.41
CA LEU A 30 13.23 9.13 -0.14
C LEU A 30 12.25 9.27 1.01
N VAL A 31 12.71 9.82 2.14
CA VAL A 31 11.89 10.03 3.33
C VAL A 31 11.72 11.52 3.57
N ILE A 32 10.49 12.00 3.50
CA ILE A 32 10.13 13.41 3.61
C ILE A 32 9.28 13.61 4.86
N GLY A 33 9.68 14.55 5.72
CA GLY A 33 8.92 14.97 6.89
C GLY A 33 8.55 16.45 6.84
N ALA A 34 7.27 16.79 6.87
CA ALA A 34 6.76 18.14 6.94
C ALA A 34 6.10 18.38 8.30
N SER A 35 6.75 19.15 9.18
CA SER A 35 6.35 19.37 10.57
C SER A 35 6.17 20.84 10.95
N HIS A 36 6.92 21.75 10.33
CA HIS A 36 6.97 23.18 10.67
C HIS A 36 6.21 24.02 9.64
N TYR A 37 4.91 23.89 9.64
CA TYR A 37 4.03 24.66 8.76
C TYR A 37 3.97 26.12 9.18
N THR A 38 3.98 27.06 8.21
CA THR A 38 4.02 28.50 8.43
C THR A 38 2.72 29.23 8.09
N GLU A 39 1.85 28.61 7.29
CA GLU A 39 0.70 29.26 6.65
C GLU A 39 -0.65 28.70 7.14
N GLY A 40 -0.84 28.67 8.48
CA GLY A 40 -2.14 28.37 9.09
C GLY A 40 -2.44 26.88 9.32
N TRP A 41 -1.53 25.98 9.00
CA TRP A 41 -1.63 24.57 9.39
C TRP A 41 -1.08 24.32 10.80
N PRO A 42 -1.66 23.39 11.56
CA PRO A 42 -1.07 22.94 12.82
C PRO A 42 0.35 22.38 12.61
N LYS A 43 1.22 22.60 13.58
CA LYS A 43 2.55 21.96 13.59
C LYS A 43 2.41 20.49 13.96
N LEU A 44 3.29 19.66 13.42
CA LEU A 44 3.35 18.22 13.67
C LEU A 44 4.71 17.81 14.25
N PRO A 45 4.98 18.08 15.54
CA PRO A 45 6.27 17.79 16.15
C PRO A 45 6.64 16.31 16.15
N GLY A 46 5.66 15.38 16.15
CA GLY A 46 5.85 13.93 16.09
C GLY A 46 6.48 13.45 14.79
N VAL A 47 6.29 14.14 13.67
CA VAL A 47 6.85 13.78 12.36
C VAL A 47 8.38 13.61 12.40
N LYS A 48 9.08 14.33 13.28
CA LYS A 48 10.53 14.16 13.43
C LYS A 48 10.89 12.75 13.91
N GLU A 49 10.16 12.23 14.88
CA GLU A 49 10.34 10.87 15.40
C GLU A 49 9.95 9.84 14.35
N ASP A 50 8.87 10.10 13.60
CA ASP A 50 8.40 9.22 12.53
C ASP A 50 9.48 9.05 11.46
N VAL A 51 10.05 10.14 10.97
CA VAL A 51 11.15 10.15 9.99
C VAL A 51 12.36 9.37 10.50
N GLN A 52 12.75 9.55 11.76
CA GLN A 52 13.89 8.84 12.34
C GLN A 52 13.64 7.32 12.41
N SER A 53 12.45 6.92 12.83
CA SER A 53 12.08 5.50 12.94
C SER A 53 12.00 4.83 11.57
N VAL A 54 11.44 5.53 10.58
CA VAL A 54 11.36 5.05 9.20
C VAL A 54 12.74 4.94 8.56
N ASN A 55 13.61 5.92 8.76
CA ASN A 55 14.99 5.86 8.26
C ASN A 55 15.70 4.62 8.80
N LYS A 56 15.65 4.43 10.12
CA LYS A 56 16.32 3.29 10.78
C LYS A 56 15.87 1.95 10.21
N ILE A 57 14.56 1.70 10.16
CA ILE A 57 14.06 0.41 9.68
C ILE A 57 14.36 0.20 8.18
N LEU A 58 14.33 1.24 7.37
CA LEU A 58 14.69 1.14 5.95
C LEU A 58 16.18 0.87 5.74
N GLU A 59 17.06 1.50 6.52
CA GLU A 59 18.50 1.20 6.51
C GLU A 59 18.79 -0.25 6.90
N GLU A 60 18.08 -0.78 7.91
CA GLU A 60 18.15 -2.19 8.32
C GLU A 60 17.70 -3.14 7.21
N HIS A 61 16.81 -2.69 6.31
CA HIS A 61 16.36 -3.40 5.12
C HIS A 61 17.19 -3.09 3.85
N GLY A 62 18.37 -2.51 4.02
CA GLY A 62 19.36 -2.31 2.96
C GLY A 62 19.06 -1.13 2.03
N PHE A 63 18.24 -0.17 2.46
CA PHE A 63 18.02 1.06 1.69
C PHE A 63 19.08 2.11 1.98
N GLU A 64 19.55 2.77 0.93
CA GLU A 64 20.20 4.08 1.04
C GLU A 64 19.11 5.14 1.17
N VAL A 65 19.09 5.85 2.30
CA VAL A 65 17.99 6.76 2.65
C VAL A 65 18.38 8.20 2.42
N VAL A 66 17.61 8.90 1.59
CA VAL A 66 17.69 10.37 1.40
C VAL A 66 16.59 11.00 2.23
N THR A 67 16.97 11.83 3.23
CA THR A 67 16.01 12.47 4.12
C THR A 67 15.88 13.96 3.82
N VAL A 68 14.63 14.42 3.73
CA VAL A 68 14.30 15.84 3.52
C VAL A 68 13.30 16.29 4.58
N ASN A 69 13.67 17.33 5.32
CA ASN A 69 12.81 17.86 6.38
C ASN A 69 12.28 19.24 6.00
N ASN A 70 10.98 19.42 6.22
CA ASN A 70 10.26 20.68 6.03
C ASN A 70 10.47 21.32 4.64
N PRO A 71 10.26 20.58 3.54
CA PRO A 71 10.38 21.18 2.22
C PRO A 71 9.26 22.18 1.96
N ASP A 72 9.63 23.33 1.39
CA ASP A 72 8.66 24.19 0.71
C ASP A 72 8.19 23.56 -0.62
N SER A 73 7.26 24.21 -1.30
CA SER A 73 6.64 23.71 -2.54
C SER A 73 7.64 23.48 -3.67
N GLU A 74 8.62 24.38 -3.84
CA GLU A 74 9.65 24.23 -4.86
C GLU A 74 10.63 23.11 -4.52
N GLN A 75 11.04 23.03 -3.27
CA GLN A 75 11.94 21.98 -2.76
C GLN A 75 11.28 20.62 -2.86
N LEU A 76 10.00 20.49 -2.47
CA LEU A 76 9.24 19.24 -2.58
C LEU A 76 9.25 18.72 -4.02
N ASN A 77 8.92 19.58 -4.97
CA ASN A 77 8.89 19.21 -6.40
C ASN A 77 10.29 18.84 -6.92
N ARG A 78 11.31 19.59 -6.52
CA ARG A 78 12.70 19.34 -6.91
C ARG A 78 13.21 18.01 -6.38
N VAL A 79 12.96 17.72 -5.11
CA VAL A 79 13.43 16.50 -4.45
C VAL A 79 12.86 15.24 -5.11
N TYR A 80 11.56 15.20 -5.43
CA TYR A 80 10.98 14.09 -6.19
C TYR A 80 11.66 13.90 -7.54
N LYS A 81 11.86 15.00 -8.29
CA LYS A 81 12.52 14.96 -9.61
C LYS A 81 13.97 14.48 -9.52
N ASP A 82 14.73 15.02 -8.59
CA ASP A 82 16.15 14.72 -8.45
C ASP A 82 16.36 13.27 -7.97
N PHE A 83 15.56 12.81 -7.02
CA PHE A 83 15.59 11.42 -6.55
C PHE A 83 15.27 10.44 -7.67
N ILE A 84 14.21 10.69 -8.44
CA ILE A 84 13.83 9.83 -9.57
C ILE A 84 14.88 9.87 -10.68
N ASN A 85 15.43 11.04 -11.01
CA ASN A 85 16.46 11.17 -12.01
C ASN A 85 17.76 10.46 -11.65
N THR A 86 18.11 10.45 -10.36
CA THR A 86 19.35 9.84 -9.85
C THR A 86 19.22 8.33 -9.72
N TYR A 87 18.14 7.85 -9.14
CA TYR A 87 18.01 6.44 -8.75
C TYR A 87 16.96 5.67 -9.57
N GLY A 88 15.98 6.36 -10.15
CA GLY A 88 14.82 5.75 -10.77
C GLY A 88 14.99 5.24 -12.19
N ARG A 89 16.16 5.42 -12.81
CA ARG A 89 16.40 5.02 -14.20
C ARG A 89 16.98 3.61 -14.38
N LYS A 90 17.40 2.97 -13.28
CA LYS A 90 18.00 1.63 -13.33
C LYS A 90 16.90 0.58 -13.07
N PRO A 91 16.61 -0.32 -14.05
CA PRO A 91 15.53 -1.30 -13.92
C PRO A 91 15.68 -2.26 -12.74
N GLU A 92 16.91 -2.60 -12.35
CA GLU A 92 17.19 -3.51 -11.25
C GLU A 92 17.15 -2.85 -9.86
N ASN A 93 16.89 -1.54 -9.77
CA ASN A 93 16.71 -0.85 -8.51
C ASN A 93 15.27 -1.00 -8.00
N ARG A 94 15.09 -0.84 -6.68
CA ARG A 94 13.78 -0.60 -6.07
C ARG A 94 13.78 0.75 -5.35
N LEU A 95 12.67 1.46 -5.46
CA LEU A 95 12.51 2.78 -4.85
C LEU A 95 11.37 2.78 -3.84
N LEU A 96 11.59 3.41 -2.69
CA LEU A 96 10.56 3.69 -1.70
C LEU A 96 10.48 5.20 -1.49
N LEU A 97 9.27 5.76 -1.51
CA LEU A 97 9.03 7.17 -1.27
C LEU A 97 8.02 7.29 -0.12
N TYR A 98 8.49 7.85 0.99
CA TYR A 98 7.69 8.04 2.21
C TYR A 98 7.51 9.54 2.47
N PHE A 99 6.28 9.93 2.76
CA PHE A 99 5.95 11.29 3.16
C PHE A 99 5.15 11.27 4.46
N ALA A 100 5.60 12.02 5.46
CA ALA A 100 4.89 12.28 6.70
C ALA A 100 4.58 13.77 6.82
N GLY A 101 3.31 14.12 7.02
CA GLY A 101 2.85 15.50 7.11
C GLY A 101 1.36 15.64 6.83
N HIS A 102 0.88 16.88 6.68
CA HIS A 102 -0.51 17.12 6.32
C HIS A 102 -0.84 16.62 4.91
N GLY A 103 -2.01 15.98 4.80
CA GLY A 103 -2.71 15.74 3.56
C GLY A 103 -4.00 16.54 3.50
N TYR A 104 -4.54 16.74 2.32
CA TYR A 104 -5.82 17.40 2.11
C TYR A 104 -6.56 16.79 0.93
N THR A 105 -7.88 16.72 1.04
CA THR A 105 -8.75 16.29 -0.05
C THR A 105 -9.68 17.41 -0.47
N LYS A 106 -9.53 17.87 -1.71
CA LYS A 106 -10.44 18.84 -2.34
C LYS A 106 -11.56 18.10 -3.06
N LYS A 107 -12.80 18.35 -2.65
CA LYS A 107 -13.99 17.90 -3.38
C LYS A 107 -14.26 18.84 -4.55
N MET A 108 -14.33 18.30 -5.75
CA MET A 108 -14.60 19.06 -6.96
C MET A 108 -16.12 19.22 -7.17
N SER A 109 -16.54 20.29 -7.83
CA SER A 109 -17.96 20.59 -8.07
C SER A 109 -18.70 19.49 -8.86
N TYR A 110 -17.97 18.70 -9.64
CA TYR A 110 -18.49 17.57 -10.41
C TYR A 110 -18.42 16.22 -9.68
N GLY A 111 -18.16 16.23 -8.36
CA GLY A 111 -18.25 15.06 -7.48
C GLY A 111 -17.00 14.19 -7.36
N SER A 112 -15.90 14.51 -8.08
CA SER A 112 -14.63 13.82 -7.87
C SER A 112 -13.85 14.45 -6.72
N GLU A 113 -12.85 13.71 -6.23
CA GLU A 113 -11.96 14.15 -5.17
C GLU A 113 -10.51 14.21 -5.68
N MET A 114 -9.76 15.19 -5.20
CA MET A 114 -8.34 15.37 -5.46
C MET A 114 -7.59 15.41 -4.14
N GLY A 115 -6.68 14.43 -3.94
CA GLY A 115 -5.78 14.40 -2.80
C GLY A 115 -4.54 15.27 -3.04
N TYR A 116 -4.01 15.82 -1.96
CA TYR A 116 -2.80 16.64 -1.96
C TYR A 116 -1.91 16.27 -0.77
N ILE A 117 -0.60 16.27 -0.97
CA ILE A 117 0.38 16.38 0.09
C ILE A 117 0.80 17.85 0.26
N VAL A 118 0.96 18.28 1.50
CA VAL A 118 1.08 19.69 1.85
C VAL A 118 2.53 20.04 2.22
N PRO A 119 3.26 20.84 1.44
CA PRO A 119 4.55 21.41 1.83
C PRO A 119 4.37 22.48 2.90
N VAL A 120 5.45 22.81 3.63
CA VAL A 120 5.36 23.68 4.82
C VAL A 120 4.93 25.13 4.55
N ASP A 121 5.06 25.59 3.30
CA ASP A 121 4.72 26.94 2.86
C ASP A 121 3.36 27.04 2.15
N ALA A 122 2.63 25.94 2.00
CA ALA A 122 1.29 25.98 1.42
C ALA A 122 0.28 26.54 2.42
N PRO A 123 -0.55 27.54 2.05
CA PRO A 123 -1.54 28.10 2.94
C PRO A 123 -2.63 27.08 3.27
N ASN A 124 -3.27 27.26 4.44
CA ASN A 124 -4.47 26.48 4.74
C ASN A 124 -5.58 26.85 3.75
N PRO A 125 -6.24 25.90 3.08
CA PRO A 125 -7.23 26.13 2.04
C PRO A 125 -8.49 26.87 2.53
N GLU A 126 -8.76 26.87 3.84
CA GLU A 126 -9.83 27.68 4.44
C GLU A 126 -9.51 29.18 4.37
N ASN A 127 -8.23 29.55 4.36
CA ASN A 127 -7.77 30.92 4.33
C ASN A 127 -7.47 31.40 2.88
N ASP A 128 -6.82 30.52 2.08
CA ASP A 128 -6.41 30.84 0.70
C ASP A 128 -6.39 29.55 -0.15
N ILE A 129 -7.50 29.23 -0.78
CA ILE A 129 -7.62 28.02 -1.62
C ILE A 129 -6.79 28.10 -2.90
N ASP A 130 -6.66 29.28 -3.50
CA ASP A 130 -5.88 29.47 -4.73
C ASP A 130 -4.38 29.34 -4.46
N GLY A 131 -3.90 29.97 -3.40
CA GLY A 131 -2.53 29.79 -2.92
C GLY A 131 -2.22 28.34 -2.54
N PHE A 132 -3.17 27.66 -1.90
CA PHE A 132 -3.04 26.24 -1.59
C PHE A 132 -2.86 25.39 -2.85
N VAL A 133 -3.76 25.49 -3.82
CA VAL A 133 -3.71 24.69 -5.05
C VAL A 133 -2.43 24.96 -5.86
N ASN A 134 -1.90 26.18 -5.80
CA ASN A 134 -0.65 26.53 -6.48
C ASN A 134 0.59 25.95 -5.83
N LYS A 135 0.58 25.68 -4.51
CA LYS A 135 1.75 25.24 -3.75
C LYS A 135 1.69 23.76 -3.34
N ALA A 136 0.51 23.24 -2.97
CA ALA A 136 0.35 21.86 -2.58
C ALA A 136 0.55 20.93 -3.80
N MET A 137 1.14 19.75 -3.56
CA MET A 137 1.38 18.78 -4.62
C MET A 137 0.19 17.82 -4.72
N ASP A 138 -0.50 17.85 -5.85
CA ASP A 138 -1.63 16.96 -6.09
C ASP A 138 -1.19 15.52 -6.44
N MET A 139 -2.11 14.59 -6.25
CA MET A 139 -1.85 13.19 -6.52
C MET A 139 -1.66 12.87 -8.00
N GLN A 140 -2.16 13.68 -8.94
CA GLN A 140 -1.88 13.50 -10.36
C GLN A 140 -0.40 13.77 -10.67
N GLN A 141 0.22 14.76 -10.00
CA GLN A 141 1.66 14.99 -10.11
C GLN A 141 2.46 13.80 -9.55
N ILE A 142 2.01 13.20 -8.46
CA ILE A 142 2.61 11.96 -7.92
C ILE A 142 2.48 10.82 -8.92
N GLU A 143 1.33 10.68 -9.59
CA GLU A 143 1.15 9.69 -10.66
C GLU A 143 2.13 9.89 -11.82
N VAL A 144 2.33 11.14 -12.23
CA VAL A 144 3.32 11.49 -13.26
C VAL A 144 4.73 11.09 -12.81
N PHE A 145 5.10 11.34 -11.56
CA PHE A 145 6.38 10.91 -11.00
C PHE A 145 6.50 9.39 -10.98
N ALA A 146 5.49 8.68 -10.54
CA ALA A 146 5.47 7.22 -10.52
C ALA A 146 5.67 6.61 -11.92
N LYS A 147 5.07 7.19 -12.95
CA LYS A 147 5.21 6.76 -14.35
C LYS A 147 6.59 7.09 -14.95
N ARG A 148 7.32 8.06 -14.41
CA ARG A 148 8.69 8.40 -14.86
C ARG A 148 9.75 7.45 -14.30
N ILE A 149 9.44 6.68 -13.27
CA ILE A 149 10.37 5.71 -12.70
C ILE A 149 10.51 4.53 -13.68
N GLU A 150 11.73 4.23 -14.07
CA GLU A 150 12.08 3.08 -14.93
C GLU A 150 12.48 1.85 -14.08
N SER A 151 12.85 2.06 -12.81
CA SER A 151 13.08 0.96 -11.86
C SER A 151 11.85 0.07 -11.78
N LYS A 152 12.07 -1.24 -11.72
CA LYS A 152 10.99 -2.23 -11.78
C LYS A 152 9.95 -2.02 -10.69
N HIS A 153 10.37 -1.77 -9.45
CA HIS A 153 9.48 -1.65 -8.31
C HIS A 153 9.59 -0.27 -7.65
N ALA A 154 8.45 0.36 -7.43
CA ALA A 154 8.35 1.56 -6.60
C ALA A 154 7.13 1.48 -5.68
N LEU A 155 7.35 1.83 -4.39
CA LEU A 155 6.36 1.89 -3.34
C LEU A 155 6.28 3.32 -2.81
N PHE A 156 5.07 3.87 -2.77
CA PHE A 156 4.77 5.18 -2.23
C PHE A 156 3.96 5.00 -0.94
N LEU A 157 4.45 5.56 0.15
CA LEU A 157 3.83 5.52 1.47
C LEU A 157 3.52 6.96 1.89
N PHE A 158 2.27 7.21 2.23
CA PHE A 158 1.83 8.53 2.69
C PHE A 158 1.25 8.40 4.09
N ASP A 159 2.02 8.81 5.06
CA ASP A 159 1.58 8.98 6.44
C ASP A 159 0.82 10.31 6.56
N SER A 160 -0.30 10.35 5.89
CA SER A 160 -1.18 11.50 5.67
C SER A 160 -2.57 11.02 5.29
N CYS A 161 -3.61 11.77 5.68
CA CYS A 161 -4.98 11.48 5.29
C CYS A 161 -5.36 12.28 4.03
N PHE A 162 -5.65 11.58 2.96
CA PHE A 162 -6.28 12.12 1.75
C PHE A 162 -6.94 11.02 0.93
N SER A 163 -7.83 11.38 -0.01
CA SER A 163 -8.47 10.38 -0.85
C SER A 163 -7.47 9.66 -1.76
N GLY A 164 -7.45 8.33 -1.70
CA GLY A 164 -6.64 7.48 -2.56
C GLY A 164 -7.15 7.39 -4.01
N SER A 165 -7.59 8.50 -4.59
CA SER A 165 -8.21 8.52 -5.94
C SER A 165 -7.29 8.08 -7.08
N LEU A 166 -5.97 8.00 -6.84
CA LEU A 166 -4.96 7.66 -7.84
C LEU A 166 -4.89 6.19 -8.20
N PHE A 167 -5.23 5.31 -7.29
CA PHE A 167 -4.99 3.89 -7.46
C PHE A 167 -6.28 3.09 -7.45
N ALA A 168 -6.27 1.99 -8.15
CA ALA A 168 -7.32 0.99 -8.02
C ALA A 168 -7.05 0.21 -6.73
N LEU A 169 -8.01 0.19 -5.82
CA LEU A 169 -7.98 -0.70 -4.67
C LEU A 169 -7.77 -2.12 -5.19
N SER A 170 -6.59 -2.68 -4.96
CA SER A 170 -6.23 -3.99 -5.48
C SER A 170 -6.61 -5.04 -4.46
N ARG A 171 -7.58 -5.86 -4.79
CA ARG A 171 -7.86 -7.12 -4.08
C ARG A 171 -7.14 -8.26 -4.82
N ALA A 172 -5.82 -8.19 -4.93
CA ALA A 172 -5.06 -9.24 -5.60
C ALA A 172 -4.74 -10.38 -4.65
N ILE A 173 -5.04 -11.60 -5.07
CA ILE A 173 -4.54 -12.81 -4.42
C ILE A 173 -3.03 -12.90 -4.71
N PRO A 174 -2.19 -13.17 -3.69
CA PRO A 174 -0.76 -13.28 -3.87
C PRO A 174 -0.41 -14.34 -4.90
N LYS A 175 0.35 -13.96 -5.92
CA LYS A 175 1.03 -14.90 -6.83
C LYS A 175 2.37 -15.29 -6.20
N SER A 176 3.02 -16.32 -6.74
CA SER A 176 4.34 -16.75 -6.25
C SER A 176 5.33 -15.57 -6.22
N ILE A 177 6.31 -15.64 -5.32
CA ILE A 177 7.32 -14.58 -5.17
C ILE A 177 8.07 -14.35 -6.48
N SER A 178 8.31 -15.37 -7.29
CA SER A 178 8.94 -15.28 -8.60
C SER A 178 8.14 -14.41 -9.57
N TYR A 179 6.80 -14.55 -9.58
CA TYR A 179 5.96 -13.68 -10.40
C TYR A 179 5.97 -12.24 -9.92
N LYS A 180 5.87 -12.05 -8.60
CA LYS A 180 5.84 -10.72 -7.97
C LYS A 180 7.10 -9.91 -8.33
N THR A 181 8.26 -10.55 -8.32
CA THR A 181 9.55 -9.90 -8.59
C THR A 181 9.85 -9.67 -10.08
N SER A 182 9.16 -10.37 -10.97
CA SER A 182 9.44 -10.33 -12.41
C SER A 182 8.84 -9.13 -13.13
N TRP A 183 7.72 -8.57 -12.62
CA TRP A 183 6.95 -7.54 -13.32
C TRP A 183 7.05 -6.17 -12.65
N PRO A 184 7.02 -5.07 -13.43
CA PRO A 184 7.00 -3.73 -12.88
C PRO A 184 5.75 -3.47 -12.03
N VAL A 185 5.92 -2.66 -10.96
CA VAL A 185 4.81 -2.21 -10.13
C VAL A 185 5.04 -0.81 -9.56
N ARG A 186 3.94 -0.08 -9.43
CA ARG A 186 3.81 1.16 -8.66
C ARG A 186 2.69 0.95 -7.66
N GLN A 187 3.05 0.93 -6.38
CA GLN A 187 2.13 0.68 -5.27
C GLN A 187 2.04 1.90 -4.37
N PHE A 188 0.87 2.09 -3.79
CA PHE A 188 0.56 3.25 -2.96
C PHE A 188 -0.15 2.78 -1.70
N ILE A 189 0.26 3.32 -0.56
CA ILE A 189 -0.42 3.12 0.72
C ILE A 189 -0.57 4.48 1.40
N THR A 190 -1.77 4.79 1.89
CA THR A 190 -2.07 6.02 2.65
C THR A 190 -2.49 5.66 4.07
N ALA A 191 -2.19 6.53 5.04
CA ALA A 191 -2.52 6.29 6.44
C ALA A 191 -4.01 6.38 6.77
N GLY A 192 -4.78 7.05 5.92
CA GLY A 192 -6.22 7.22 6.14
C GLY A 192 -6.94 7.69 4.90
N SER A 193 -8.26 7.85 5.02
CA SER A 193 -9.16 8.34 3.97
C SER A 193 -9.34 9.86 4.02
N ALA A 194 -10.17 10.40 3.12
CA ALA A 194 -10.33 11.84 2.87
C ALA A 194 -10.80 12.70 4.07
N GLU A 195 -11.57 12.12 4.99
CA GLU A 195 -12.24 12.84 6.08
C GLU A 195 -11.60 12.54 7.44
N GLU A 196 -10.51 11.78 7.47
CA GLU A 196 -9.84 11.37 8.70
C GLU A 196 -8.66 12.27 9.03
N THR A 197 -8.29 12.30 10.31
CA THR A 197 -7.10 13.00 10.79
C THR A 197 -6.07 12.01 11.27
N VAL A 198 -4.82 12.15 10.82
CA VAL A 198 -3.69 11.42 11.40
C VAL A 198 -3.28 12.12 12.71
N PRO A 199 -3.23 11.42 13.85
CA PRO A 199 -2.71 11.98 15.07
C PRO A 199 -1.20 12.30 14.92
N ASP A 200 -0.70 13.27 15.67
CA ASP A 200 0.72 13.67 15.63
C ASP A 200 1.68 12.51 15.99
N ARG A 201 1.25 11.57 16.84
CA ARG A 201 1.92 10.27 17.00
C ARG A 201 1.32 9.28 16.03
N SER A 202 2.08 8.95 14.98
CA SER A 202 1.57 8.13 13.88
C SER A 202 1.48 6.65 14.24
N THR A 203 0.25 6.14 14.37
CA THR A 203 -0.01 4.70 14.44
C THR A 203 0.38 4.01 13.13
N PHE A 204 0.19 4.66 11.99
CA PHE A 204 0.60 4.12 10.69
C PHE A 204 2.10 3.85 10.64
N ARG A 205 2.94 4.80 11.10
CA ARG A 205 4.40 4.60 11.20
C ARG A 205 4.75 3.46 12.17
N GLU A 206 4.09 3.40 13.35
CA GLU A 206 4.34 2.33 14.30
C GLU A 206 4.07 0.96 13.68
N GLN A 207 2.95 0.81 13.00
CA GLN A 207 2.58 -0.45 12.34
C GLN A 207 3.45 -0.75 11.10
N PHE A 208 3.90 0.28 10.38
CA PHE A 208 4.88 0.09 9.29
C PHE A 208 6.20 -0.48 9.79
N VAL A 209 6.72 0.05 10.91
CA VAL A 209 7.95 -0.47 11.53
C VAL A 209 7.74 -1.91 12.02
N ALA A 210 6.65 -2.18 12.74
CA ALA A 210 6.33 -3.54 13.21
C ALA A 210 6.19 -4.55 12.05
N ALA A 211 5.57 -4.12 10.94
CA ALA A 211 5.49 -4.95 9.75
C ALA A 211 6.88 -5.37 9.26
N LEU A 212 7.81 -4.41 9.13
CA LEU A 212 9.16 -4.68 8.64
C LEU A 212 10.04 -5.41 9.67
N GLU A 213 9.73 -5.34 10.96
CA GLU A 213 10.34 -6.16 12.00
C GLU A 213 9.91 -7.64 11.92
N GLY A 214 8.96 -7.97 11.03
CA GLY A 214 8.55 -9.33 10.70
C GLY A 214 7.05 -9.62 10.85
N GLU A 215 6.28 -8.77 11.53
CA GLU A 215 4.84 -8.99 11.73
C GLU A 215 4.04 -8.92 10.42
N GLY A 216 4.60 -8.26 9.37
CA GLY A 216 3.98 -8.15 8.05
C GLY A 216 4.11 -9.40 7.17
N ASP A 217 4.94 -10.38 7.56
CA ASP A 217 5.08 -11.66 6.86
C ASP A 217 4.00 -12.64 7.32
N VAL A 218 2.80 -12.44 6.79
CA VAL A 218 1.60 -13.19 7.22
C VAL A 218 1.65 -14.65 6.76
N ASN A 219 2.39 -14.95 5.70
CA ASN A 219 2.47 -16.29 5.13
C ASN A 219 3.75 -17.04 5.52
N GLU A 220 4.64 -16.42 6.33
CA GLU A 220 5.89 -16.97 6.86
C GLU A 220 6.86 -17.46 5.76
N ASP A 221 6.87 -16.77 4.60
CA ASP A 221 7.76 -17.11 3.48
C ASP A 221 9.12 -16.38 3.52
N GLY A 222 9.35 -15.54 4.54
CA GLY A 222 10.56 -14.76 4.74
C GLY A 222 10.57 -13.45 3.95
N TYR A 223 9.44 -13.08 3.34
CA TYR A 223 9.30 -11.86 2.57
C TYR A 223 8.03 -11.11 2.95
N ILE A 224 8.11 -9.78 2.90
CA ILE A 224 6.92 -8.92 2.99
C ILE A 224 6.72 -8.27 1.64
N THR A 225 5.64 -8.61 0.97
CA THR A 225 5.27 -7.94 -0.27
C THR A 225 4.51 -6.64 0.00
N GLY A 226 4.51 -5.72 -0.95
CA GLY A 226 3.72 -4.50 -0.84
C GLY A 226 2.22 -4.77 -0.66
N THR A 227 1.72 -5.91 -1.19
CA THR A 227 0.35 -6.35 -0.96
C THR A 227 0.14 -6.80 0.49
N GLU A 228 1.03 -7.62 1.05
CA GLU A 228 0.97 -8.05 2.46
C GLU A 228 1.09 -6.86 3.41
N LEU A 229 2.05 -5.97 3.15
CA LEU A 229 2.19 -4.73 3.90
C LEU A 229 0.91 -3.89 3.87
N GLY A 230 0.28 -3.74 2.71
CA GLY A 230 -0.96 -3.00 2.58
C GLY A 230 -2.11 -3.60 3.38
N VAL A 231 -2.27 -4.93 3.35
CA VAL A 231 -3.28 -5.66 4.13
C VAL A 231 -2.97 -5.55 5.63
N PHE A 232 -1.74 -5.78 6.03
CA PHE A 232 -1.31 -5.68 7.43
C PHE A 232 -1.59 -4.28 7.99
N LEU A 233 -1.22 -3.22 7.26
CA LEU A 233 -1.46 -1.85 7.70
C LEU A 233 -2.95 -1.52 7.77
N GLN A 234 -3.77 -2.01 6.83
CA GLN A 234 -5.22 -1.84 6.91
C GLN A 234 -5.78 -2.46 8.18
N ASP A 235 -5.44 -3.72 8.45
CA ASP A 235 -6.01 -4.44 9.60
C ASP A 235 -5.52 -3.87 10.94
N THR A 236 -4.22 -3.60 11.07
CA THR A 236 -3.64 -3.19 12.34
C THR A 236 -3.94 -1.73 12.66
N VAL A 237 -3.80 -0.80 11.71
CA VAL A 237 -4.08 0.62 11.95
C VAL A 237 -5.55 0.85 12.30
N ILE A 238 -6.50 0.21 11.60
CA ILE A 238 -7.93 0.29 11.92
C ILE A 238 -8.17 -0.16 13.38
N ASN A 239 -7.58 -1.28 13.78
CA ASN A 239 -7.74 -1.82 15.13
C ASN A 239 -7.12 -0.92 16.20
N TYR A 240 -5.87 -0.48 16.01
CA TYR A 240 -5.17 0.35 16.99
C TYR A 240 -5.74 1.77 17.10
N THR A 241 -6.31 2.30 16.04
CA THR A 241 -6.95 3.62 16.02
C THR A 241 -8.43 3.58 16.37
N LYS A 242 -8.99 2.41 16.70
CA LYS A 242 -10.42 2.19 17.00
C LYS A 242 -11.30 2.74 15.87
N GLU A 243 -10.99 2.36 14.64
CA GLU A 243 -11.72 2.74 13.43
C GLU A 243 -11.67 4.25 13.10
N SER A 244 -10.72 5.02 13.69
CA SER A 244 -10.59 6.44 13.35
C SER A 244 -9.69 6.69 12.12
N GLN A 245 -8.94 5.68 11.69
CA GLN A 245 -8.13 5.71 10.47
C GLN A 245 -8.36 4.44 9.63
N HIS A 246 -8.51 4.62 8.32
CA HIS A 246 -8.71 3.53 7.36
C HIS A 246 -7.65 3.62 6.25
N PRO A 247 -6.47 3.01 6.46
CA PRO A 247 -5.44 2.98 5.43
C PRO A 247 -5.97 2.43 4.11
N GLN A 248 -5.53 3.04 3.03
CA GLN A 248 -5.88 2.61 1.69
C GLN A 248 -4.64 2.06 1.00
N TYR A 249 -4.81 0.96 0.28
CA TYR A 249 -3.76 0.31 -0.48
C TYR A 249 -4.22 0.07 -1.92
N GLY A 250 -3.32 0.29 -2.87
CA GLY A 250 -3.62 -0.02 -4.26
C GLY A 250 -2.42 0.09 -5.19
N LYS A 251 -2.66 -0.29 -6.44
CA LYS A 251 -1.68 -0.18 -7.54
C LYS A 251 -2.13 0.88 -8.52
N ILE A 252 -1.17 1.49 -9.20
CA ILE A 252 -1.45 2.46 -10.27
C ILE A 252 -2.39 1.85 -11.32
N ARG A 253 -3.27 2.68 -11.89
CA ARG A 253 -4.19 2.28 -12.98
C ARG A 253 -3.47 2.23 -14.33
N ASP A 254 -2.41 1.44 -14.41
CA ASP A 254 -1.65 1.25 -15.64
C ASP A 254 -1.28 -0.23 -15.77
N ARG A 255 -1.77 -0.88 -16.86
CA ARG A 255 -1.58 -2.32 -17.13
C ARG A 255 -0.12 -2.77 -17.23
N ASN A 256 0.80 -1.86 -17.44
CA ASN A 256 2.22 -2.16 -17.53
C ASN A 256 2.94 -2.01 -16.18
N LEU A 257 2.32 -1.34 -15.21
CA LEU A 257 2.89 -0.95 -13.93
C LEU A 257 2.10 -1.50 -12.71
N ASP A 258 1.19 -2.46 -12.93
CA ASP A 258 0.31 -3.01 -11.89
C ASP A 258 0.50 -4.52 -11.64
N LYS A 259 1.42 -5.18 -12.36
CA LYS A 259 1.53 -6.65 -12.35
C LYS A 259 2.44 -7.19 -11.26
N GLY A 260 3.53 -6.50 -10.96
CA GLY A 260 4.49 -6.91 -9.96
C GLY A 260 4.01 -6.68 -8.53
N ASP A 261 4.92 -6.92 -7.60
CA ASP A 261 4.74 -6.57 -6.20
C ASP A 261 6.07 -6.10 -5.62
N PHE A 262 6.07 -5.06 -4.81
CA PHE A 262 7.25 -4.62 -4.09
C PHE A 262 7.61 -5.67 -3.04
N VAL A 263 8.90 -5.92 -2.78
CA VAL A 263 9.29 -6.97 -1.85
C VAL A 263 10.35 -6.45 -0.88
N PHE A 264 10.11 -6.65 0.41
CA PHE A 264 11.12 -6.60 1.46
C PHE A 264 11.54 -8.02 1.81
N ALA A 265 12.82 -8.24 2.00
CA ALA A 265 13.34 -9.50 2.49
C ALA A 265 13.53 -9.44 4.00
N LEU A 266 13.15 -10.50 4.71
CA LEU A 266 13.40 -10.67 6.13
C LEU A 266 14.62 -11.59 6.30
N GLY A 267 15.60 -11.14 7.09
CA GLY A 267 16.79 -11.93 7.40
C GLY A 267 18.08 -11.38 6.81
N ARG A 268 19.16 -11.50 7.59
CA ARG A 268 20.49 -10.96 7.24
C ARG A 268 21.19 -11.75 6.12
N ASP A 269 20.77 -12.98 5.86
CA ASP A 269 21.40 -13.88 4.87
C ASP A 269 20.99 -13.56 3.41
N VAL A 270 20.08 -12.61 3.22
CA VAL A 270 19.59 -12.20 1.89
C VAL A 270 20.39 -11.02 1.32
N TYR A 271 21.24 -10.41 2.14
CA TYR A 271 22.09 -9.28 1.74
C TYR A 271 23.50 -9.80 1.43
N GLU A 272 23.80 -10.09 0.18
CA GLU A 272 25.17 -10.46 -0.25
C GLU A 272 25.91 -9.26 -0.86
N GLN A 273 27.22 -9.19 -0.57
CA GLN A 273 28.12 -8.28 -1.32
C GLN A 273 28.23 -8.73 -2.78
N PRO A 274 28.50 -7.83 -3.73
CA PRO A 274 28.47 -8.19 -5.15
C PRO A 274 29.47 -9.32 -5.46
N ALA A 275 28.95 -10.46 -5.89
CA ALA A 275 29.72 -11.47 -6.59
C ALA A 275 29.96 -11.00 -8.04
N GLU A 276 31.15 -11.29 -8.56
CA GLU A 276 31.53 -11.06 -9.95
C GLU A 276 30.49 -11.65 -10.93
N PRO A 277 30.31 -11.11 -12.15
CA PRO A 277 29.23 -11.52 -13.05
C PRO A 277 29.45 -12.97 -13.54
N GLY A 278 28.63 -13.87 -13.01
CA GLY A 278 28.51 -15.25 -13.50
C GLY A 278 27.15 -15.46 -14.18
N ASP A 279 27.16 -16.22 -15.22
CA ASP A 279 26.16 -16.47 -16.23
C ASP A 279 24.69 -16.54 -15.79
N VAL A 280 23.85 -15.83 -16.55
CA VAL A 280 22.38 -15.88 -16.48
C VAL A 280 21.92 -17.19 -17.11
N GLU A 281 21.47 -18.16 -16.30
CA GLU A 281 20.84 -19.37 -16.83
C GLU A 281 19.41 -19.12 -17.32
N THR A 282 19.14 -19.75 -18.46
CA THR A 282 17.90 -19.65 -19.25
C THR A 282 16.67 -20.23 -18.55
N PHE A 283 15.55 -19.55 -18.69
CA PHE A 283 14.20 -19.93 -18.24
C PHE A 283 13.81 -21.36 -18.67
N ASN A 284 13.27 -22.13 -17.73
CA ASN A 284 12.78 -23.48 -17.98
C ASN A 284 11.23 -23.52 -18.05
N PHE A 285 10.69 -24.14 -19.08
CA PHE A 285 9.26 -24.18 -19.41
C PHE A 285 8.37 -24.97 -18.39
N SER A 286 8.97 -25.79 -17.52
CA SER A 286 8.24 -26.57 -16.50
C SER A 286 7.58 -25.71 -15.41
N ASP A 287 8.11 -24.51 -15.15
CA ASP A 287 7.59 -23.60 -14.11
C ASP A 287 6.28 -22.94 -14.56
N ILE A 288 6.10 -22.78 -15.88
CA ILE A 288 4.87 -22.22 -16.46
C ILE A 288 3.67 -23.16 -16.29
N GLU A 289 3.90 -24.44 -16.25
CA GLU A 289 2.84 -25.46 -16.14
C GLU A 289 2.31 -25.57 -14.70
N SER A 290 3.20 -25.50 -13.71
CA SER A 290 2.83 -25.44 -12.30
C SER A 290 2.13 -24.10 -11.94
N GLU A 291 2.53 -22.99 -12.55
CA GLU A 291 1.87 -21.70 -12.39
C GLU A 291 0.47 -21.65 -13.02
N ARG A 292 0.29 -22.30 -14.18
CA ARG A 292 -1.04 -22.47 -14.81
C ARG A 292 -1.99 -23.30 -13.96
N GLU A 293 -1.49 -24.36 -13.34
CA GLU A 293 -2.27 -25.20 -12.45
C GLU A 293 -2.68 -24.48 -11.17
N ASN A 294 -1.77 -23.71 -10.57
CA ASN A 294 -2.05 -22.87 -9.41
C ASN A 294 -3.03 -21.73 -9.74
N ALA A 295 -2.89 -21.09 -10.90
CA ALA A 295 -3.84 -20.10 -11.38
C ALA A 295 -5.25 -20.71 -11.61
N ARG A 296 -5.31 -21.96 -12.09
CA ARG A 296 -6.58 -22.68 -12.27
C ARG A 296 -7.25 -23.02 -10.93
N LYS A 297 -6.49 -23.55 -9.97
CA LYS A 297 -6.98 -23.83 -8.60
C LYS A 297 -7.51 -22.54 -7.94
N LEU A 298 -6.80 -21.45 -8.13
CA LEU A 298 -7.21 -20.15 -7.61
C LEU A 298 -8.49 -19.63 -8.26
N ALA A 299 -8.62 -19.80 -9.58
CA ALA A 299 -9.84 -19.43 -10.30
C ALA A 299 -11.05 -20.27 -9.84
N GLU A 300 -10.83 -21.55 -9.56
CA GLU A 300 -11.87 -22.44 -9.01
C GLU A 300 -12.30 -22.01 -7.59
N ILE A 301 -11.36 -21.66 -6.72
CA ILE A 301 -11.64 -21.13 -5.38
C ILE A 301 -12.42 -19.82 -5.48
N LYS A 302 -12.01 -18.89 -6.34
CA LYS A 302 -12.69 -17.62 -6.56
C LYS A 302 -14.11 -17.81 -7.12
N ALA A 303 -14.28 -18.75 -8.05
CA ALA A 303 -15.58 -19.10 -8.59
C ALA A 303 -16.51 -19.70 -7.52
N LYS A 304 -15.97 -20.53 -6.61
CA LYS A 304 -16.70 -21.08 -5.46
C LYS A 304 -17.23 -19.96 -4.56
N TRP A 305 -16.37 -18.97 -4.21
CA TRP A 305 -16.75 -17.86 -3.35
C TRP A 305 -17.70 -16.87 -4.04
N THR A 306 -17.55 -16.63 -5.34
CA THR A 306 -18.53 -15.87 -6.13
C THR A 306 -19.91 -16.52 -6.12
N LYS A 307 -19.95 -17.85 -6.22
CA LYS A 307 -21.22 -18.61 -6.14
C LYS A 307 -21.81 -18.60 -4.73
N TRP A 308 -20.96 -18.63 -3.71
CA TRP A 308 -21.35 -18.49 -2.31
C TRP A 308 -21.95 -17.09 -2.06
N GLN A 309 -21.27 -16.03 -2.51
CA GLN A 309 -21.73 -14.65 -2.36
C GLN A 309 -23.12 -14.44 -2.98
N LYS A 310 -23.34 -14.90 -4.21
CA LYS A 310 -24.65 -14.82 -4.85
C LYS A 310 -25.77 -15.47 -4.04
N LYS A 311 -25.47 -16.59 -3.37
CA LYS A 311 -26.46 -17.27 -2.50
C LYS A 311 -26.70 -16.49 -1.21
N PHE A 312 -25.65 -15.90 -0.65
CA PHE A 312 -25.73 -15.05 0.53
C PHE A 312 -26.58 -13.81 0.23
N ASP A 313 -26.28 -13.09 -0.84
CA ASP A 313 -27.01 -11.88 -1.27
C ASP A 313 -28.50 -12.19 -1.50
N ALA A 314 -28.80 -13.29 -2.17
CA ALA A 314 -30.19 -13.71 -2.38
C ALA A 314 -30.93 -14.06 -1.07
N ALA A 315 -30.24 -14.64 -0.09
CA ALA A 315 -30.81 -14.92 1.23
C ALA A 315 -31.03 -13.63 2.03
N TYR A 316 -30.10 -12.69 1.92
CA TYR A 316 -30.18 -11.38 2.55
C TYR A 316 -31.32 -10.54 2.00
N ASP A 317 -31.44 -10.45 0.67
CA ASP A 317 -32.54 -9.74 0.00
C ASP A 317 -33.91 -10.32 0.40
N LYS A 318 -33.97 -11.65 0.53
CA LYS A 318 -35.18 -12.33 0.98
C LYS A 318 -35.52 -11.97 2.44
N ALA A 319 -34.55 -11.92 3.34
CA ALA A 319 -34.76 -11.55 4.72
C ALA A 319 -35.19 -10.08 4.85
N LEU A 320 -34.59 -9.17 4.10
CA LEU A 320 -34.99 -7.76 4.02
C LEU A 320 -36.43 -7.61 3.47
N LYS A 321 -36.80 -8.39 2.47
CA LYS A 321 -38.17 -8.37 1.94
C LYS A 321 -39.18 -8.83 2.98
N TYR A 322 -38.83 -9.86 3.79
CA TYR A 322 -39.70 -10.33 4.87
C TYR A 322 -39.84 -9.31 6.00
N ASP A 323 -38.76 -8.58 6.33
CA ASP A 323 -38.83 -7.51 7.35
C ASP A 323 -39.78 -6.37 6.96
N LYS A 324 -39.80 -6.01 5.67
CA LYS A 324 -40.66 -4.97 5.13
C LYS A 324 -42.13 -5.40 4.99
N ASP A 325 -42.41 -6.71 5.04
CA ASP A 325 -43.76 -7.23 4.90
C ASP A 325 -44.52 -7.14 6.23
N THR A 326 -45.54 -6.29 6.26
CA THR A 326 -46.37 -6.04 7.46
C THR A 326 -47.31 -7.22 7.80
N TYR A 327 -47.56 -8.12 6.86
CA TYR A 327 -48.43 -9.28 7.05
C TYR A 327 -47.69 -10.52 7.56
N LEU A 328 -46.38 -10.54 7.56
CA LEU A 328 -45.59 -11.65 8.07
C LEU A 328 -45.41 -11.58 9.58
N SER A 329 -45.56 -12.74 10.24
CA SER A 329 -45.34 -12.86 11.68
C SER A 329 -43.87 -12.64 12.03
N SER A 330 -43.59 -12.05 13.22
CA SER A 330 -42.26 -11.83 13.76
C SER A 330 -41.40 -13.11 13.80
N SER A 331 -42.03 -14.25 14.05
CA SER A 331 -41.37 -15.57 14.04
C SER A 331 -40.80 -15.93 12.66
N LYS A 332 -41.56 -15.67 11.57
CA LYS A 332 -41.08 -15.93 10.20
C LYS A 332 -39.96 -14.99 9.77
N LYS A 333 -40.00 -13.74 10.22
CA LYS A 333 -38.93 -12.74 10.02
C LYS A 333 -37.67 -13.18 10.72
N ALA A 334 -37.72 -13.49 12.00
CA ALA A 334 -36.60 -13.99 12.78
C ALA A 334 -36.00 -15.29 12.20
N GLN A 335 -36.83 -16.20 11.69
CA GLN A 335 -36.36 -17.42 11.08
C GLN A 335 -35.58 -17.19 9.76
N ALA A 336 -35.93 -16.16 9.00
CA ALA A 336 -35.17 -15.78 7.80
C ALA A 336 -33.78 -15.27 8.12
N TRP A 337 -33.64 -14.42 9.13
CA TRP A 337 -32.35 -13.94 9.61
C TRP A 337 -31.49 -15.05 10.23
N LYS A 338 -32.10 -15.88 11.07
CA LYS A 338 -31.41 -17.04 11.63
C LYS A 338 -30.85 -17.98 10.57
N ARG A 339 -31.57 -18.16 9.45
CA ARG A 339 -31.07 -18.95 8.31
C ARG A 339 -29.79 -18.40 7.71
N ILE A 340 -29.62 -17.08 7.67
CA ILE A 340 -28.38 -16.45 7.17
C ILE A 340 -27.23 -16.84 8.09
N VAL A 341 -27.38 -16.65 9.39
CA VAL A 341 -26.37 -16.98 10.41
C VAL A 341 -26.02 -18.48 10.39
N ASP A 342 -27.04 -19.34 10.32
CA ASP A 342 -26.83 -20.80 10.37
C ASP A 342 -26.24 -21.39 9.07
N THR A 343 -26.59 -20.81 7.92
CA THR A 343 -26.19 -21.35 6.60
C THR A 343 -24.85 -20.78 6.13
N PHE A 344 -24.57 -19.52 6.42
CA PHE A 344 -23.39 -18.80 5.95
C PHE A 344 -22.42 -18.52 7.10
N ARG A 345 -21.92 -19.59 7.74
CA ARG A 345 -21.03 -19.50 8.90
C ARG A 345 -19.60 -19.11 8.55
N GLN A 346 -19.17 -19.34 7.32
CA GLN A 346 -17.85 -19.01 6.85
C GLN A 346 -17.83 -17.61 6.27
N ASP A 347 -16.79 -16.84 6.59
CA ASP A 347 -16.55 -15.54 5.98
C ASP A 347 -16.09 -15.71 4.55
N ASN A 348 -16.58 -14.85 3.67
CA ASN A 348 -16.05 -14.76 2.33
C ASN A 348 -14.72 -13.96 2.38
N PRO A 349 -13.56 -14.58 2.14
CA PRO A 349 -12.27 -13.89 2.20
C PRO A 349 -12.10 -12.78 1.15
N TYR A 350 -13.08 -12.65 0.24
CA TYR A 350 -13.09 -11.63 -0.82
C TYR A 350 -14.16 -10.56 -0.63
N SER A 351 -14.86 -10.53 0.51
CA SER A 351 -15.89 -9.53 0.83
C SER A 351 -16.00 -9.34 2.34
N THR A 352 -16.08 -8.10 2.77
CA THR A 352 -16.32 -7.74 4.18
C THR A 352 -17.80 -7.45 4.46
N GLU A 353 -18.62 -7.28 3.43
CA GLU A 353 -20.05 -6.95 3.56
C GLU A 353 -20.85 -8.04 4.25
N ASP A 354 -20.51 -9.31 4.04
CA ASP A 354 -21.19 -10.44 4.65
C ASP A 354 -20.98 -10.55 6.16
N GLN A 355 -19.81 -10.16 6.67
CA GLN A 355 -19.52 -10.06 8.12
C GLN A 355 -20.43 -9.03 8.79
N LEU A 356 -20.52 -7.84 8.20
CA LEU A 356 -21.35 -6.76 8.71
C LEU A 356 -22.84 -7.14 8.73
N ILE A 357 -23.29 -7.82 7.68
CA ILE A 357 -24.70 -8.30 7.57
C ILE A 357 -24.98 -9.35 8.63
N ARG A 358 -24.09 -10.32 8.85
CA ARG A 358 -24.28 -11.35 9.88
C ARG A 358 -24.28 -10.77 11.29
N SER A 359 -23.42 -9.79 11.58
CA SER A 359 -23.42 -9.12 12.88
C SER A 359 -24.72 -8.38 13.19
N LYS A 360 -25.43 -7.92 12.15
CA LYS A 360 -26.75 -7.28 12.27
C LYS A 360 -27.91 -8.28 12.36
N ALA A 361 -27.67 -9.54 12.01
CA ALA A 361 -28.69 -10.60 11.99
C ALA A 361 -28.81 -11.38 13.31
N VAL A 362 -27.88 -11.16 14.24
CA VAL A 362 -27.87 -11.69 15.61
C VAL A 362 -28.61 -10.74 16.53
#